data_4e726debfae2f40c3e03510bf467d71e
#
_entry.id   4e726debfae2f40c3e03510bf467d71e
#
_cell.length_a   1.000
_cell.length_b   1.000
_cell.length_c   1.000
_cell.angle_alpha   90.00
_cell.angle_beta   90.00
_cell.angle_gamma   90.00
#
_symmetry.space_group_name_H-M   'P 1'
#
loop_
_entity.id
_entity.type
_entity.pdbx_description
1 polymer ?
#
loop_
_entity_poly.entity_id
_entity_poly.type
_entity_poly.pdbx_seq_one_letter_code
_entity_poly.pdbx_strand_id
1 'polypeptide(L)'
;MSGFHDVRFPDAIAYGATGGPEYLTDIVILQSGFEQRNQSWDSARARYDVSTGIKNRTQAAEVISFFRARKGRAYGFRFKDWSDYRVTGQLIGTGNGTQTAFQLTKTYSSGGENETRSLKKPVSGTVKIYKDSVLQSSGVAVDHATGIVTFSAAPTAGVLITADSEFDVPVRFDTDRLAIRIQSHELFVWDQIPLVEIRL
;
A
#
# COMPACT_ATOMS: atom_id res chain seq x y z
N MET A 1 0.76 -4.18 -21.50
CA MET A 1 1.32 -2.85 -21.13
C MET A 1 1.20 -2.72 -19.62
N SER A 2 2.29 -2.40 -18.91
CA SER A 2 2.21 -2.14 -17.46
C SER A 2 1.41 -0.87 -17.24
N GLY A 3 0.20 -0.98 -16.75
CA GLY A 3 -0.65 0.15 -16.38
C GLY A 3 -0.20 0.83 -15.09
N PHE A 4 1.10 0.81 -14.75
CA PHE A 4 1.67 1.36 -13.52
C PHE A 4 2.89 2.25 -13.81
N HIS A 5 2.85 3.47 -13.33
CA HIS A 5 3.98 4.39 -13.30
C HIS A 5 4.63 4.34 -11.92
N ASP A 6 5.88 3.90 -11.83
CA ASP A 6 6.56 3.70 -10.55
C ASP A 6 7.07 5.02 -9.96
N VAL A 7 6.14 5.93 -9.71
CA VAL A 7 6.35 7.23 -9.07
C VAL A 7 5.41 7.39 -7.89
N ARG A 8 5.83 8.15 -6.89
CA ARG A 8 5.04 8.39 -5.68
C ARG A 8 4.17 9.64 -5.83
N PHE A 9 2.93 9.56 -5.33
CA PHE A 9 2.07 10.72 -5.13
C PHE A 9 2.73 11.69 -4.14
N PRO A 10 2.56 13.02 -4.29
CA PRO A 10 3.22 14.00 -3.44
C PRO A 10 2.97 13.77 -1.94
N ASP A 11 4.03 13.53 -1.18
CA ASP A 11 3.97 13.15 0.24
C ASP A 11 3.28 14.20 1.12
N ALA A 12 3.51 15.50 0.82
CA ALA A 12 2.89 16.60 1.57
C ALA A 12 1.36 16.65 1.43
N ILE A 13 0.83 16.17 0.31
CA ILE A 13 -0.62 16.06 0.05
C ILE A 13 -1.14 14.74 0.63
N ALA A 14 -0.41 13.66 0.45
CA ALA A 14 -0.75 12.34 1.02
C ALA A 14 -0.90 12.40 2.55
N TYR A 15 -0.11 13.22 3.25
CA TYR A 15 -0.17 13.40 4.70
C TYR A 15 -1.55 13.89 5.21
N GLY A 16 -2.30 14.61 4.40
CA GLY A 16 -3.64 15.10 4.74
C GLY A 16 -4.77 14.23 4.18
N ALA A 17 -4.48 13.08 3.60
CA ALA A 17 -5.49 12.18 3.05
C ALA A 17 -6.33 11.52 4.14
N THR A 18 -7.57 11.20 3.81
CA THR A 18 -8.46 10.37 4.63
C THR A 18 -8.71 9.06 3.93
N GLY A 19 -8.83 7.95 4.67
CA GLY A 19 -9.08 6.64 4.08
C GLY A 19 -8.59 5.49 4.96
N GLY A 20 -8.59 4.30 4.40
CA GLY A 20 -8.18 3.09 5.09
C GLY A 20 -8.62 1.82 4.37
N PRO A 21 -8.54 0.65 5.06
CA PRO A 21 -8.93 -0.63 4.51
C PRO A 21 -10.46 -0.73 4.32
N GLU A 22 -10.86 -1.32 3.22
CA GLU A 22 -12.25 -1.62 2.86
C GLU A 22 -12.37 -3.11 2.56
N TYR A 23 -13.46 -3.72 3.02
CA TYR A 23 -13.84 -5.11 2.71
C TYR A 23 -15.16 -5.13 1.96
N LEU A 24 -15.43 -6.22 1.26
CA LEU A 24 -16.73 -6.50 0.66
C LEU A 24 -17.33 -7.72 1.36
N THR A 25 -18.45 -7.50 2.07
CA THR A 25 -19.18 -8.55 2.78
C THR A 25 -20.65 -8.49 2.41
N ASP A 26 -21.21 -9.59 1.93
CA ASP A 26 -22.64 -9.74 1.68
C ASP A 26 -23.32 -10.21 2.96
N ILE A 27 -24.35 -9.47 3.39
CA ILE A 27 -25.13 -9.78 4.61
C ILE A 27 -26.55 -10.16 4.20
N VAL A 28 -26.95 -11.37 4.56
CA VAL A 28 -28.32 -11.87 4.38
C VAL A 28 -29.00 -11.93 5.76
N ILE A 29 -30.05 -11.14 5.94
CA ILE A 29 -30.84 -11.12 7.18
C ILE A 29 -32.05 -12.07 6.99
N LEU A 30 -32.19 -13.05 7.88
CA LEU A 30 -33.32 -13.96 7.92
C LEU A 30 -34.51 -13.31 8.62
N GLN A 31 -35.74 -13.77 8.35
CA GLN A 31 -36.95 -13.27 9.02
C GLN A 31 -36.93 -13.46 10.55
N SER A 32 -36.14 -14.42 11.04
CA SER A 32 -35.89 -14.67 12.47
C SER A 32 -34.98 -13.63 13.15
N GLY A 33 -34.43 -12.67 12.40
CA GLY A 33 -33.47 -11.68 12.92
C GLY A 33 -32.02 -12.15 12.97
N PHE A 34 -31.73 -13.42 12.66
CA PHE A 34 -30.36 -13.90 12.49
C PHE A 34 -29.79 -13.42 11.15
N GLU A 35 -28.47 -13.25 11.09
CA GLU A 35 -27.78 -12.86 9.87
C GLU A 35 -26.71 -13.88 9.44
N GLN A 36 -26.56 -14.06 8.14
CA GLN A 36 -25.46 -14.78 7.54
C GLN A 36 -24.57 -13.76 6.84
N ARG A 37 -23.26 -13.84 7.09
CA ARG A 37 -22.24 -12.95 6.53
C ARG A 37 -21.36 -13.74 5.58
N ASN A 38 -21.26 -13.31 4.33
CA ASN A 38 -20.41 -13.90 3.31
C ASN A 38 -19.33 -12.87 2.95
N GLN A 39 -18.09 -13.15 3.32
CA GLN A 39 -16.94 -12.31 2.97
C GLN A 39 -16.56 -12.58 1.51
N SER A 40 -16.71 -11.55 0.64
CA SER A 40 -16.40 -11.67 -0.79
C SER A 40 -14.93 -11.40 -1.10
N TRP A 41 -14.22 -10.67 -0.24
CA TRP A 41 -12.79 -10.41 -0.38
C TRP A 41 -12.02 -11.01 0.80
N ASP A 42 -11.02 -11.85 0.50
CA ASP A 42 -10.16 -12.48 1.52
C ASP A 42 -9.21 -11.48 2.20
N SER A 43 -8.90 -10.37 1.54
CA SER A 43 -8.03 -9.33 2.06
C SER A 43 -8.58 -7.94 1.77
N ALA A 44 -8.29 -7.00 2.65
CA ALA A 44 -8.69 -5.60 2.50
C ALA A 44 -8.15 -4.99 1.20
N ARG A 45 -8.86 -3.99 0.71
CA ARG A 45 -8.45 -3.09 -0.37
C ARG A 45 -8.56 -1.65 0.13
N ALA A 46 -7.49 -0.90 0.12
CA ALA A 46 -7.51 0.44 0.67
C ALA A 46 -8.18 1.44 -0.30
N ARG A 47 -8.94 2.37 0.29
CA ARG A 47 -9.47 3.57 -0.40
C ARG A 47 -9.05 4.82 0.34
N TYR A 48 -8.75 5.88 -0.43
CA TYR A 48 -8.34 7.16 0.12
C TYR A 48 -9.03 8.30 -0.61
N ASP A 49 -9.18 9.43 0.08
CA ASP A 49 -9.51 10.73 -0.50
C ASP A 49 -8.37 11.70 -0.18
N VAL A 50 -7.74 12.24 -1.21
CA VAL A 50 -6.61 13.16 -1.07
C VAL A 50 -7.01 14.64 -1.19
N SER A 51 -8.28 14.93 -1.37
CA SER A 51 -8.79 16.32 -1.49
C SER A 51 -8.48 17.16 -0.26
N THR A 52 -8.55 16.55 0.94
CA THR A 52 -8.28 17.19 2.24
C THR A 52 -6.80 17.54 2.46
N GLY A 53 -5.90 16.91 1.70
CA GLY A 53 -4.45 17.17 1.77
C GLY A 53 -3.98 18.42 1.03
N ILE A 54 -4.82 18.99 0.14
CA ILE A 54 -4.47 20.15 -0.67
C ILE A 54 -4.73 21.44 0.11
N LYS A 55 -3.66 22.15 0.47
CA LYS A 55 -3.69 23.34 1.33
C LYS A 55 -3.47 24.66 0.59
N ASN A 56 -2.89 24.62 -0.61
CA ASN A 56 -2.50 25.82 -1.34
C ASN A 56 -2.51 25.59 -2.87
N ARG A 57 -2.36 26.70 -3.62
CA ARG A 57 -2.39 26.71 -5.10
C ARG A 57 -1.27 25.87 -5.73
N THR A 58 -0.10 25.83 -5.12
CA THR A 58 1.02 25.04 -5.64
C THR A 58 0.70 23.55 -5.59
N GLN A 59 0.21 23.06 -4.46
CA GLN A 59 -0.25 21.66 -4.31
C GLN A 59 -1.42 21.36 -5.26
N ALA A 60 -2.33 22.31 -5.46
CA ALA A 60 -3.41 22.17 -6.43
C ALA A 60 -2.86 21.95 -7.87
N ALA A 61 -1.90 22.75 -8.29
CA ALA A 61 -1.25 22.61 -9.59
C ALA A 61 -0.48 21.29 -9.72
N GLU A 62 0.17 20.85 -8.63
CA GLU A 62 0.87 19.57 -8.55
C GLU A 62 -0.09 18.39 -8.76
N VAL A 63 -1.25 18.37 -8.08
CA VAL A 63 -2.27 17.34 -8.24
C VAL A 63 -2.83 17.32 -9.65
N ILE A 64 -3.13 18.49 -10.24
CA ILE A 64 -3.61 18.59 -11.61
C ILE A 64 -2.59 17.98 -12.59
N SER A 65 -1.32 18.34 -12.44
CA SER A 65 -0.24 17.83 -13.27
C SER A 65 -0.07 16.31 -13.10
N PHE A 66 -0.12 15.86 -11.87
CA PHE A 66 -0.02 14.44 -11.53
C PHE A 66 -1.20 13.64 -12.13
N PHE A 67 -2.43 14.13 -11.97
CA PHE A 67 -3.64 13.51 -12.52
C PHE A 67 -3.60 13.39 -14.05
N ARG A 68 -3.21 14.48 -14.73
CA ARG A 68 -3.07 14.49 -16.20
C ARG A 68 -2.01 13.51 -16.68
N ALA A 69 -0.87 13.43 -16.00
CA ALA A 69 0.20 12.50 -16.34
C ALA A 69 -0.20 11.02 -16.13
N ARG A 70 -1.17 10.73 -15.23
CA ARG A 70 -1.72 9.39 -14.98
C ARG A 70 -2.98 9.09 -15.80
N LYS A 71 -3.50 10.08 -16.56
CA LYS A 71 -4.70 9.97 -17.42
C LYS A 71 -5.90 9.45 -16.62
N GLY A 72 -6.17 10.06 -15.47
CA GLY A 72 -7.23 9.63 -14.57
C GLY A 72 -7.01 8.19 -14.08
N ARG A 73 -7.96 7.31 -14.37
CA ARG A 73 -7.95 5.89 -13.92
C ARG A 73 -6.93 5.00 -14.64
N ALA A 74 -6.28 5.48 -15.70
CA ALA A 74 -5.55 4.62 -16.63
C ALA A 74 -4.27 4.01 -16.03
N TYR A 75 -3.56 4.74 -15.18
CA TYR A 75 -2.28 4.32 -14.66
C TYR A 75 -2.24 4.33 -13.14
N GLY A 76 -1.72 3.24 -12.56
CA GLY A 76 -1.41 3.16 -11.15
C GLY A 76 -0.12 3.92 -10.80
N PHE A 77 0.04 4.20 -9.51
CA PHE A 77 1.20 4.88 -8.94
C PHE A 77 1.37 4.52 -7.46
N ARG A 78 2.48 4.92 -6.85
CA ARG A 78 2.76 4.69 -5.43
C ARG A 78 2.07 5.76 -4.57
N PHE A 79 1.49 5.35 -3.46
CA PHE A 79 0.89 6.22 -2.46
C PHE A 79 1.41 5.86 -1.06
N LYS A 80 1.93 6.85 -0.33
CA LYS A 80 2.32 6.66 1.06
C LYS A 80 1.09 6.85 1.96
N ASP A 81 0.66 5.76 2.56
CA ASP A 81 -0.36 5.80 3.62
C ASP A 81 0.32 6.14 4.95
N TRP A 82 0.21 7.38 5.40
CA TRP A 82 0.86 7.84 6.62
C TRP A 82 0.34 7.17 7.90
N SER A 83 -0.82 6.53 7.84
CA SER A 83 -1.37 5.74 8.94
C SER A 83 -0.77 4.34 9.00
N ASP A 84 -0.34 3.79 7.83
CA ASP A 84 0.12 2.41 7.71
C ASP A 84 1.20 2.24 6.62
N TYR A 85 2.37 2.87 6.80
CA TYR A 85 3.45 2.88 5.81
C TYR A 85 4.68 2.07 6.20
N ARG A 86 4.73 1.48 7.41
CA ARG A 86 5.93 0.87 7.96
C ARG A 86 5.66 -0.47 8.63
N VAL A 87 6.66 -1.34 8.57
CA VAL A 87 6.74 -2.60 9.30
C VAL A 87 8.11 -2.73 9.97
N THR A 88 8.15 -3.34 11.16
CA THR A 88 9.39 -3.54 11.94
C THR A 88 9.39 -4.94 12.53
N GLY A 89 10.51 -5.66 12.40
CA GLY A 89 10.69 -7.01 12.95
C GLY A 89 9.73 -8.06 12.40
N GLN A 90 9.14 -7.84 11.23
CA GLN A 90 8.15 -8.73 10.65
C GLN A 90 8.80 -10.04 10.20
N LEU A 91 8.32 -11.16 10.71
CA LEU A 91 8.68 -12.49 10.19
C LEU A 91 8.15 -12.64 8.76
N ILE A 92 9.04 -12.86 7.80
CA ILE A 92 8.71 -13.08 6.39
C ILE A 92 8.93 -14.52 5.94
N GLY A 93 9.52 -15.34 6.80
CA GLY A 93 9.70 -16.77 6.56
C GLY A 93 10.72 -17.41 7.46
N THR A 94 10.85 -18.73 7.30
CA THR A 94 11.87 -19.55 7.98
C THR A 94 12.70 -20.27 6.93
N GLY A 95 14.00 -20.24 7.07
CA GLY A 95 14.94 -20.98 6.20
C GLY A 95 14.62 -22.48 6.19
N ASN A 96 14.77 -23.10 5.04
CA ASN A 96 14.60 -24.54 4.87
C ASN A 96 15.82 -25.19 4.16
N GLY A 97 16.89 -24.42 3.92
CA GLY A 97 18.10 -24.87 3.23
C GLY A 97 18.01 -24.90 1.69
N THR A 98 16.84 -24.62 1.10
CA THR A 98 16.61 -24.68 -0.35
C THR A 98 15.96 -23.42 -0.92
N GLN A 99 15.04 -22.82 -0.18
CA GLN A 99 14.32 -21.61 -0.59
C GLN A 99 15.20 -20.37 -0.46
N THR A 100 15.29 -19.58 -1.54
CA THR A 100 16.05 -18.33 -1.58
C THR A 100 15.17 -17.08 -1.63
N ALA A 101 13.90 -17.20 -2.08
CA ALA A 101 13.01 -16.08 -2.30
C ALA A 101 11.92 -16.01 -1.21
N PHE A 102 11.73 -14.82 -0.61
CA PHE A 102 10.76 -14.55 0.45
C PHE A 102 9.99 -13.28 0.12
N GLN A 103 8.67 -13.29 0.29
CA GLN A 103 7.83 -12.11 0.10
C GLN A 103 7.87 -11.23 1.34
N LEU A 104 8.09 -9.93 1.18
CA LEU A 104 7.84 -8.97 2.24
C LEU A 104 6.35 -8.95 2.56
N THR A 105 6.03 -9.04 3.84
CA THR A 105 4.65 -9.08 4.34
C THR A 105 4.48 -8.14 5.52
N LYS A 106 3.24 -7.81 5.83
CA LYS A 106 2.83 -7.21 7.11
C LYS A 106 1.67 -8.01 7.66
N THR A 107 1.79 -8.43 8.91
CA THR A 107 0.74 -9.16 9.62
C THR A 107 0.08 -8.22 10.62
N TYR A 108 -1.24 -8.13 10.54
CA TYR A 108 -2.09 -7.43 11.48
C TYR A 108 -2.72 -8.47 12.40
N SER A 109 -2.54 -8.32 13.71
CA SER A 109 -2.99 -9.29 14.70
C SER A 109 -3.89 -8.62 15.73
N SER A 110 -5.05 -9.23 16.00
CA SER A 110 -5.98 -8.77 17.03
C SER A 110 -6.84 -9.94 17.53
N GLY A 111 -6.93 -10.12 18.84
CA GLY A 111 -7.79 -11.14 19.45
C GLY A 111 -7.48 -12.58 19.05
N GLY A 112 -6.27 -12.89 18.61
CA GLY A 112 -5.88 -14.22 18.12
C GLY A 112 -6.07 -14.43 16.63
N GLU A 113 -6.74 -13.50 15.93
CA GLU A 113 -6.91 -13.52 14.48
C GLU A 113 -5.80 -12.72 13.79
N ASN A 114 -5.40 -13.17 12.60
CA ASN A 114 -4.33 -12.58 11.83
C ASN A 114 -4.75 -12.35 10.38
N GLU A 115 -4.42 -11.17 9.84
CA GLU A 115 -4.45 -10.89 8.42
C GLU A 115 -3.04 -10.58 7.94
N THR A 116 -2.57 -11.26 6.89
CA THR A 116 -1.24 -11.04 6.33
C THR A 116 -1.34 -10.43 4.94
N ARG A 117 -0.82 -9.21 4.81
CA ARG A 117 -0.74 -8.46 3.57
C ARG A 117 0.63 -8.64 2.91
N SER A 118 0.66 -8.97 1.63
CA SER A 118 1.88 -8.93 0.82
C SER A 118 2.25 -7.49 0.46
N LEU A 119 3.48 -7.08 0.76
CA LEU A 119 3.97 -5.73 0.45
C LEU A 119 4.60 -5.71 -0.95
N LYS A 120 3.99 -5.01 -1.89
CA LYS A 120 4.39 -4.99 -3.31
C LYS A 120 5.31 -3.83 -3.70
N LYS A 121 5.34 -2.76 -2.94
CA LYS A 121 6.09 -1.54 -3.28
C LYS A 121 6.93 -1.07 -2.09
N PRO A 122 7.90 -1.89 -1.61
CA PRO A 122 8.80 -1.43 -0.56
C PRO A 122 9.61 -0.22 -1.03
N VAL A 123 9.91 0.68 -0.10
CA VAL A 123 10.65 1.92 -0.37
C VAL A 123 12.14 1.61 -0.43
N SER A 124 12.79 2.01 -1.51
CA SER A 124 14.24 1.81 -1.68
C SER A 124 15.03 2.49 -0.54
N GLY A 125 16.04 1.80 -0.05
CA GLY A 125 16.90 2.27 1.03
C GLY A 125 16.33 2.11 2.44
N THR A 126 15.08 1.65 2.60
CA THR A 126 14.46 1.44 3.92
C THR A 126 14.40 -0.02 4.33
N VAL A 127 14.55 -0.94 3.38
CA VAL A 127 14.45 -2.38 3.65
C VAL A 127 15.70 -2.90 4.34
N LYS A 128 15.50 -3.52 5.49
CA LYS A 128 16.53 -4.21 6.27
C LYS A 128 16.10 -5.65 6.49
N ILE A 129 16.97 -6.59 6.19
CA ILE A 129 16.70 -8.02 6.31
C ILE A 129 17.60 -8.62 7.38
N TYR A 130 17.03 -9.45 8.22
CA TYR A 130 17.75 -10.09 9.33
C TYR A 130 17.60 -11.61 9.24
N LYS A 131 18.66 -12.33 9.63
CA LYS A 131 18.66 -13.77 9.92
C LYS A 131 18.93 -13.94 11.41
N ASP A 132 18.00 -14.55 12.14
CA ASP A 132 18.09 -14.71 13.60
C ASP A 132 18.52 -13.40 14.30
N SER A 133 17.87 -12.27 13.93
CA SER A 133 18.15 -10.92 14.44
C SER A 133 19.48 -10.31 13.97
N VAL A 134 20.26 -10.97 13.10
CA VAL A 134 21.53 -10.43 12.56
C VAL A 134 21.26 -9.78 11.20
N LEU A 135 21.56 -8.47 11.11
CA LEU A 135 21.38 -7.70 9.88
C LEU A 135 22.25 -8.25 8.73
N GLN A 136 21.63 -8.46 7.59
CA GLN A 136 22.29 -8.90 6.38
C GLN A 136 22.65 -7.69 5.51
N SER A 137 23.94 -7.31 5.49
CA SER A 137 24.45 -6.19 4.68
C SER A 137 24.86 -6.61 3.26
N SER A 138 24.94 -7.90 2.99
CA SER A 138 25.30 -8.46 1.67
C SER A 138 24.60 -9.79 1.43
N GLY A 139 24.65 -10.28 0.20
CA GLY A 139 24.04 -11.56 -0.17
C GLY A 139 22.50 -11.55 -0.19
N VAL A 140 21.88 -10.37 -0.21
CA VAL A 140 20.43 -10.18 -0.29
C VAL A 140 20.12 -9.12 -1.33
N ALA A 141 19.17 -9.42 -2.21
CA ALA A 141 18.60 -8.49 -3.18
C ALA A 141 17.11 -8.30 -2.90
N VAL A 142 16.61 -7.09 -3.10
CA VAL A 142 15.18 -6.75 -2.92
C VAL A 142 14.62 -6.20 -4.22
N ASP A 143 13.56 -6.81 -4.71
CA ASP A 143 12.79 -6.26 -5.82
C ASP A 143 11.76 -5.26 -5.29
N HIS A 144 11.99 -3.97 -5.54
CA HIS A 144 11.13 -2.88 -5.10
C HIS A 144 9.81 -2.75 -5.88
N ALA A 145 9.61 -3.56 -6.91
CA ALA A 145 8.33 -3.65 -7.63
C ALA A 145 7.41 -4.70 -7.02
N THR A 146 7.94 -5.86 -6.69
CA THR A 146 7.19 -7.03 -6.21
C THR A 146 7.28 -7.25 -4.70
N GLY A 147 8.31 -6.68 -4.04
CA GLY A 147 8.58 -6.92 -2.62
C GLY A 147 9.21 -8.29 -2.34
N ILE A 148 9.78 -8.94 -3.35
CA ILE A 148 10.47 -10.21 -3.17
C ILE A 148 11.91 -9.94 -2.72
N VAL A 149 12.30 -10.60 -1.64
CA VAL A 149 13.66 -10.64 -1.09
C VAL A 149 14.31 -11.93 -1.57
N THR A 150 15.46 -11.83 -2.25
CA THR A 150 16.18 -12.99 -2.77
C THR A 150 17.56 -13.07 -2.13
N PHE A 151 17.85 -14.21 -1.50
CA PHE A 151 19.17 -14.52 -0.94
C PHE A 151 20.05 -15.17 -2.00
N SER A 152 21.34 -14.82 -2.01
CA SER A 152 22.35 -15.46 -2.90
C SER A 152 22.61 -16.92 -2.55
N ALA A 153 22.41 -17.31 -1.28
CA ALA A 153 22.42 -18.68 -0.79
C ALA A 153 21.23 -18.91 0.12
N ALA A 154 20.58 -20.06 0.01
CA ALA A 154 19.41 -20.40 0.80
C ALA A 154 19.73 -20.37 2.30
N PRO A 155 18.93 -19.67 3.12
CA PRO A 155 19.07 -19.68 4.56
C PRO A 155 18.91 -21.11 5.11
N THR A 156 19.77 -21.48 6.07
CA THR A 156 19.77 -22.80 6.71
C THR A 156 18.40 -23.09 7.35
N ALA A 157 18.03 -24.36 7.41
CA ALA A 157 16.79 -24.79 8.02
C ALA A 157 16.68 -24.31 9.49
N GLY A 158 15.52 -23.74 9.85
CA GLY A 158 15.22 -23.21 11.17
C GLY A 158 15.58 -21.73 11.39
N VAL A 159 16.41 -21.11 10.52
CA VAL A 159 16.77 -19.70 10.62
C VAL A 159 15.53 -18.82 10.40
N LEU A 160 15.24 -17.93 11.33
CA LEU A 160 14.15 -16.97 11.21
C LEU A 160 14.57 -15.78 10.36
N ILE A 161 13.75 -15.45 9.36
CA ILE A 161 13.99 -14.33 8.46
C ILE A 161 13.00 -13.24 8.79
N THR A 162 13.51 -12.09 9.29
CA THR A 162 12.67 -10.93 9.61
C THR A 162 13.08 -9.72 8.78
N ALA A 163 12.15 -8.77 8.63
CA ALA A 163 12.35 -7.57 7.85
C ALA A 163 11.81 -6.33 8.54
N ASP A 164 12.54 -5.21 8.37
CA ASP A 164 12.02 -3.86 8.54
C ASP A 164 11.87 -3.22 7.16
N SER A 165 10.82 -2.47 6.92
CA SER A 165 10.68 -1.69 5.69
C SER A 165 9.64 -0.59 5.81
N GLU A 166 9.81 0.49 5.04
CA GLU A 166 8.69 1.32 4.61
C GLU A 166 8.13 0.76 3.30
N PHE A 167 6.85 0.98 3.07
CA PHE A 167 6.19 0.56 1.84
C PHE A 167 5.15 1.57 1.39
N ASP A 168 4.93 1.60 0.08
CA ASP A 168 3.86 2.35 -0.54
C ASP A 168 2.71 1.42 -0.94
N VAL A 169 1.50 1.95 -0.89
CA VAL A 169 0.32 1.27 -1.44
C VAL A 169 0.26 1.54 -2.95
N PRO A 170 0.18 0.51 -3.80
CA PRO A 170 -0.08 0.70 -5.21
C PRO A 170 -1.53 1.12 -5.41
N VAL A 171 -1.75 2.34 -5.92
CA VAL A 171 -3.08 2.90 -6.13
C VAL A 171 -3.26 3.43 -7.55
N ARG A 172 -4.50 3.71 -7.92
CA ARG A 172 -4.88 4.55 -9.06
C ARG A 172 -5.93 5.56 -8.61
N PHE A 173 -6.12 6.61 -9.39
CA PHE A 173 -7.32 7.43 -9.24
C PHE A 173 -8.58 6.58 -9.49
N ASP A 174 -9.64 6.83 -8.73
CA ASP A 174 -10.93 6.18 -8.95
C ASP A 174 -11.94 7.12 -9.64
N THR A 175 -11.44 8.14 -10.31
CA THR A 175 -12.21 9.08 -11.13
C THR A 175 -11.43 9.44 -12.41
N ASP A 176 -12.16 9.67 -13.50
CA ASP A 176 -11.63 10.26 -14.73
C ASP A 176 -11.88 11.77 -14.82
N ARG A 177 -12.57 12.33 -13.82
CA ARG A 177 -12.86 13.75 -13.72
C ARG A 177 -12.29 14.33 -12.44
N LEU A 178 -11.42 15.30 -12.57
CA LEU A 178 -10.92 16.12 -11.46
C LEU A 178 -11.79 17.38 -11.35
N ALA A 179 -12.73 17.38 -10.40
CA ALA A 179 -13.65 18.50 -10.20
C ALA A 179 -13.05 19.51 -9.22
N ILE A 180 -12.88 20.74 -9.69
CA ILE A 180 -12.32 21.85 -8.93
C ILE A 180 -13.38 22.97 -8.90
N ARG A 181 -13.68 23.48 -7.70
CA ARG A 181 -14.48 24.69 -7.53
C ARG A 181 -13.57 25.82 -7.04
N ILE A 182 -13.56 26.94 -7.73
CA ILE A 182 -12.86 28.16 -7.31
C ILE A 182 -13.86 29.00 -6.54
N GLN A 183 -13.66 29.17 -5.24
CA GLN A 183 -14.53 29.99 -4.38
C GLN A 183 -14.07 31.44 -4.30
N SER A 184 -12.74 31.68 -4.35
CA SER A 184 -12.15 33.02 -4.37
C SER A 184 -10.77 32.95 -5.04
N HIS A 185 -10.05 34.08 -5.13
CA HIS A 185 -8.77 34.18 -5.81
C HIS A 185 -7.73 33.15 -5.30
N GLU A 186 -7.83 32.70 -4.05
CA GLU A 186 -6.89 31.75 -3.46
C GLU A 186 -7.54 30.50 -2.83
N LEU A 187 -8.88 30.44 -2.81
CA LEU A 187 -9.59 29.34 -2.18
C LEU A 187 -10.14 28.36 -3.22
N PHE A 188 -9.47 27.21 -3.31
CA PHE A 188 -9.89 26.08 -4.12
C PHE A 188 -10.63 25.09 -3.22
N VAL A 189 -11.81 24.68 -3.61
CA VAL A 189 -12.54 23.58 -3.00
C VAL A 189 -12.56 22.43 -3.97
N TRP A 190 -12.12 21.29 -3.52
CA TRP A 190 -12.12 20.05 -4.27
C TRP A 190 -13.33 19.24 -3.82
N ASP A 191 -14.04 18.69 -4.78
CA ASP A 191 -14.84 17.51 -4.52
C ASP A 191 -13.88 16.36 -4.15
N GLN A 192 -14.38 15.19 -3.85
CA GLN A 192 -13.53 14.04 -3.55
C GLN A 192 -12.53 13.77 -4.69
N ILE A 193 -11.29 13.48 -4.32
CA ILE A 193 -10.26 12.96 -5.21
C ILE A 193 -9.94 11.53 -4.77
N PRO A 194 -10.79 10.56 -5.18
CA PRO A 194 -10.68 9.21 -4.67
C PRO A 194 -9.51 8.48 -5.30
N LEU A 195 -8.77 7.78 -4.46
CA LEU A 195 -7.77 6.77 -4.83
C LEU A 195 -8.26 5.40 -4.39
N VAL A 196 -7.92 4.39 -5.14
CA VAL A 196 -8.21 3.01 -4.80
C VAL A 196 -6.98 2.14 -5.01
N GLU A 197 -6.72 1.25 -4.06
CA GLU A 197 -5.64 0.28 -4.15
C GLU A 197 -5.85 -0.65 -5.34
N ILE A 198 -4.78 -0.96 -6.05
CA ILE A 198 -4.76 -1.94 -7.13
C ILE A 198 -3.92 -3.15 -6.74
N ARG A 199 -4.38 -4.33 -7.10
CA ARG A 199 -3.62 -5.58 -6.94
C ARG A 199 -2.68 -5.74 -8.12
N LEU A 200 -1.37 -5.93 -7.84
CA LEU A 200 -0.28 -6.10 -8.82
C LEU A 200 0.20 -7.55 -8.85
#